data_1f615cdd727cfa254126d9d8bd06278d
#
_entry.id   1f615cdd727cfa254126d9d8bd06278d
#
_cell.length_a   1.000
_cell.length_b   1.000
_cell.length_c   1.000
_cell.angle_alpha   90.00
_cell.angle_beta   90.00
_cell.angle_gamma   90.00
#
_symmetry.space_group_name_H-M   'P 1'
#
loop_
_entity.id
_entity.type
_entity.pdbx_description
1 polymer ?
#
loop_
_entity_poly.entity_id
_entity_poly.type
_entity_poly.pdbx_seq_one_letter_code
_entity_poly.pdbx_strand_id
1 'polypeptide(L)'
;MICVSVSHKSGLDKAIHSGAGIIELRLDLIKEPPGKLFPLIPKNIETILTCRPGVFEDDERIALLKAGMNLGASYVDIEIETGAGEMEVLANAAKEAGTRLIISYHNFKRTADREDLESLMISCYERGAEIAKIATLVNAPEDIRNLISLFEVPGKKVILGMGPMGRITRVIGPYLGGAFTFASPEEGEETAPGQLSVKQLSEIYKVIDES
;
A
#
# COMPACT_ATOMS: atom_id res chain seq x y z
N MET A 1 -4.07 9.15 -8.35
CA MET A 1 -4.70 9.10 -7.01
C MET A 1 -3.62 8.86 -5.96
N ILE A 2 -3.70 9.51 -4.78
CA ILE A 2 -2.76 9.37 -3.66
C ILE A 2 -3.44 8.61 -2.53
N CYS A 3 -2.80 7.57 -2.01
CA CYS A 3 -3.15 6.88 -0.77
C CYS A 3 -2.29 7.45 0.36
N VAL A 4 -2.90 7.91 1.46
CA VAL A 4 -2.16 8.43 2.62
C VAL A 4 -2.02 7.32 3.66
N SER A 5 -0.76 6.96 3.96
CA SER A 5 -0.42 5.89 4.92
C SER A 5 -0.30 6.45 6.33
N VAL A 6 -1.14 5.97 7.23
CA VAL A 6 -1.26 6.44 8.62
C VAL A 6 -0.64 5.43 9.58
N SER A 7 0.31 5.90 10.40
CA SER A 7 1.05 5.11 11.39
C SER A 7 0.67 5.41 12.85
N HIS A 8 -0.16 6.43 13.08
CA HIS A 8 -0.60 6.84 14.42
C HIS A 8 -1.92 7.60 14.34
N LYS A 9 -2.70 7.57 15.42
CA LYS A 9 -4.07 8.10 15.42
C LYS A 9 -4.17 9.58 15.04
N SER A 10 -3.23 10.42 15.47
CA SER A 10 -3.21 11.85 15.11
C SER A 10 -2.93 12.09 13.61
N GLY A 11 -2.27 11.15 12.92
CA GLY A 11 -2.09 11.20 11.46
C GLY A 11 -3.38 10.95 10.68
N LEU A 12 -4.38 10.31 11.29
CA LEU A 12 -5.66 10.04 10.64
C LEU A 12 -6.42 11.34 10.34
N ASP A 13 -6.48 12.26 11.30
CA ASP A 13 -7.12 13.56 11.09
C ASP A 13 -6.45 14.34 9.97
N LYS A 14 -5.11 14.33 9.91
CA LYS A 14 -4.33 14.96 8.84
C LYS A 14 -4.63 14.33 7.47
N ALA A 15 -4.66 12.99 7.41
CA ALA A 15 -4.97 12.26 6.19
C ALA A 15 -6.38 12.59 5.67
N ILE A 16 -7.39 12.66 6.55
CA ILE A 16 -8.75 13.05 6.18
C ILE A 16 -8.80 14.49 5.64
N HIS A 17 -8.14 15.44 6.32
CA HIS A 17 -8.13 16.84 5.90
C HIS A 17 -7.25 17.12 4.67
N SER A 18 -6.37 16.20 4.30
CA SER A 18 -5.57 16.32 3.07
C SER A 18 -6.36 16.18 1.77
N GLY A 19 -7.63 15.75 1.86
CA GLY A 19 -8.45 15.44 0.69
C GLY A 19 -8.10 14.09 0.06
N ALA A 20 -7.41 13.20 0.78
CA ALA A 20 -7.09 11.87 0.30
C ALA A 20 -8.36 11.07 -0.03
N GLY A 21 -8.41 10.46 -1.23
CA GLY A 21 -9.49 9.55 -1.59
C GLY A 21 -9.30 8.13 -1.01
N ILE A 22 -8.07 7.79 -0.60
CA ILE A 22 -7.71 6.51 0.01
C ILE A 22 -6.81 6.75 1.22
N ILE A 23 -7.07 6.03 2.32
CA ILE A 23 -6.24 6.03 3.53
C ILE A 23 -5.83 4.60 3.85
N GLU A 24 -4.52 4.38 4.01
CA GLU A 24 -3.99 3.13 4.56
C GLU A 24 -3.89 3.25 6.09
N LEU A 25 -4.49 2.30 6.80
CA LEU A 25 -4.37 2.15 8.25
C LEU A 25 -3.30 1.09 8.56
N ARG A 26 -2.14 1.52 9.01
CA ARG A 26 -1.04 0.67 9.48
C ARG A 26 -1.34 0.19 10.91
N LEU A 27 -2.19 -0.84 11.03
CA LEU A 27 -2.65 -1.36 12.33
C LEU A 27 -1.48 -1.81 13.22
N ASP A 28 -0.43 -2.35 12.62
CA ASP A 28 0.82 -2.72 13.28
C ASP A 28 1.53 -1.52 13.95
N LEU A 29 1.40 -0.33 13.41
CA LEU A 29 2.01 0.90 13.93
C LEU A 29 1.04 1.70 14.81
N ILE A 30 -0.21 1.84 14.40
CA ILE A 30 -1.24 2.60 15.13
C ILE A 30 -1.55 1.94 16.48
N LYS A 31 -1.55 0.59 16.54
CA LYS A 31 -1.86 -0.21 17.75
C LYS A 31 -3.21 0.10 18.39
N GLU A 32 -4.17 0.55 17.59
CA GLU A 32 -5.56 0.76 17.99
C GLU A 32 -6.47 -0.20 17.21
N PRO A 33 -7.51 -0.76 17.85
CA PRO A 33 -8.43 -1.65 17.15
C PRO A 33 -9.22 -0.90 16.08
N PRO A 34 -9.52 -1.55 14.93
CA PRO A 34 -10.27 -0.93 13.83
C PRO A 34 -11.58 -0.27 14.24
N GLY A 35 -12.29 -0.82 15.24
CA GLY A 35 -13.53 -0.26 15.77
C GLY A 35 -13.42 1.15 16.35
N LYS A 36 -12.21 1.59 16.72
CA LYS A 36 -11.96 2.97 17.17
C LYS A 36 -11.55 3.92 16.03
N LEU A 37 -11.13 3.38 14.89
CA LEU A 37 -10.63 4.15 13.75
C LEU A 37 -11.71 4.38 12.70
N PHE A 38 -12.43 3.34 12.31
CA PHE A 38 -13.46 3.39 11.26
C PHE A 38 -14.55 4.45 11.48
N PRO A 39 -15.09 4.66 12.71
CA PRO A 39 -16.09 5.71 12.95
C PRO A 39 -15.59 7.14 12.67
N LEU A 40 -14.28 7.34 12.61
CA LEU A 40 -13.66 8.65 12.33
C LEU A 40 -13.49 8.92 10.84
N ILE A 41 -13.57 7.88 10.00
CA ILE A 41 -13.29 7.98 8.56
C ILE A 41 -14.59 8.27 7.80
N PRO A 42 -14.65 9.35 7.01
CA PRO A 42 -15.78 9.63 6.13
C PRO A 42 -16.04 8.48 5.15
N LYS A 43 -17.31 8.16 4.90
CA LYS A 43 -17.72 7.02 4.05
C LYS A 43 -17.29 7.12 2.58
N ASN A 44 -16.96 8.31 2.12
CA ASN A 44 -16.47 8.55 0.76
C ASN A 44 -14.95 8.33 0.61
N ILE A 45 -14.25 7.99 1.69
CA ILE A 45 -12.82 7.67 1.67
C ILE A 45 -12.66 6.16 1.68
N GLU A 46 -11.99 5.62 0.68
CA GLU A 46 -11.60 4.20 0.65
C GLU A 46 -10.51 3.91 1.70
N THR A 47 -10.55 2.73 2.30
CA THR A 47 -9.59 2.33 3.32
C THR A 47 -8.82 1.09 2.91
N ILE A 48 -7.51 1.08 3.17
CA ILE A 48 -6.65 -0.09 3.09
C ILE A 48 -6.28 -0.50 4.52
N LEU A 49 -6.52 -1.74 4.87
CA LEU A 49 -6.02 -2.33 6.10
C LEU A 49 -4.67 -2.98 5.86
N THR A 50 -3.70 -2.58 6.64
CA THR A 50 -2.36 -3.19 6.65
C THR A 50 -1.97 -3.51 8.07
N CYS A 51 -1.57 -4.76 8.33
CA CYS A 51 -1.02 -5.20 9.60
C CYS A 51 0.18 -6.10 9.32
N ARG A 52 1.38 -5.53 9.35
CA ARG A 52 2.61 -6.27 9.04
C ARG A 52 2.93 -7.29 10.14
N PRO A 53 3.50 -8.47 9.78
CA PRO A 53 3.90 -9.46 10.77
C PRO A 53 5.01 -8.95 11.70
N GLY A 54 5.16 -9.58 12.87
CA GLY A 54 6.23 -9.32 13.81
C GLY A 54 5.94 -8.29 14.90
N VAL A 55 4.76 -7.66 14.91
CA VAL A 55 4.31 -6.76 16.00
C VAL A 55 3.27 -7.44 16.88
N PHE A 56 2.34 -8.15 16.27
CA PHE A 56 1.32 -8.95 16.93
C PHE A 56 1.57 -10.43 16.64
N GLU A 57 1.07 -11.31 17.50
CA GLU A 57 0.97 -12.73 17.19
C GLU A 57 0.03 -12.93 15.98
N ASP A 58 0.23 -14.00 15.21
CA ASP A 58 -0.48 -14.20 13.95
C ASP A 58 -2.00 -14.25 14.12
N ASP A 59 -2.49 -14.93 15.15
CA ASP A 59 -3.94 -14.99 15.46
C ASP A 59 -4.53 -13.61 15.76
N GLU A 60 -3.80 -12.77 16.50
CA GLU A 60 -4.22 -11.40 16.80
C GLU A 60 -4.20 -10.53 15.55
N ARG A 61 -3.16 -10.65 14.73
CA ARG A 61 -3.04 -9.96 13.44
C ARG A 61 -4.21 -10.30 12.52
N ILE A 62 -4.53 -11.57 12.38
CA ILE A 62 -5.67 -12.06 11.59
C ILE A 62 -6.99 -11.50 12.14
N ALA A 63 -7.17 -11.53 13.46
CA ALA A 63 -8.38 -11.02 14.11
C ALA A 63 -8.56 -9.51 13.86
N LEU A 64 -7.49 -8.71 13.93
CA LEU A 64 -7.51 -7.27 13.64
C LEU A 64 -7.90 -6.99 12.18
N LEU A 65 -7.30 -7.71 11.22
CA LEU A 65 -7.64 -7.57 9.80
C LEU A 65 -9.09 -7.94 9.53
N LYS A 66 -9.57 -9.07 10.06
CA LYS A 66 -10.99 -9.51 9.93
C LYS A 66 -11.95 -8.51 10.55
N ALA A 67 -11.63 -7.96 11.72
CA ALA A 67 -12.46 -6.94 12.36
C ALA A 67 -12.59 -5.68 11.49
N GLY A 68 -11.51 -5.23 10.87
CA GLY A 68 -11.56 -4.08 9.98
C GLY A 68 -12.28 -4.35 8.65
N MET A 69 -12.12 -5.56 8.07
CA MET A 69 -12.89 -5.98 6.90
C MET A 69 -14.39 -5.93 7.17
N ASN A 70 -14.84 -6.47 8.31
CA ASN A 70 -16.24 -6.45 8.74
C ASN A 70 -16.79 -5.04 9.00
N LEU A 71 -15.93 -4.05 9.21
CA LEU A 71 -16.29 -2.63 9.34
C LEU A 71 -16.36 -1.91 7.98
N GLY A 72 -16.14 -2.62 6.89
CA GLY A 72 -16.28 -2.09 5.53
C GLY A 72 -14.99 -1.55 4.93
N ALA A 73 -13.82 -2.11 5.29
CA ALA A 73 -12.58 -1.79 4.61
C ALA A 73 -12.68 -2.06 3.10
N SER A 74 -12.19 -1.13 2.28
CA SER A 74 -12.20 -1.26 0.82
C SER A 74 -11.18 -2.26 0.34
N TYR A 75 -10.02 -2.31 1.00
CA TYR A 75 -8.91 -3.21 0.69
C TYR A 75 -8.27 -3.76 1.97
N VAL A 76 -7.64 -4.92 1.83
CA VAL A 76 -6.69 -5.48 2.80
C VAL A 76 -5.37 -5.79 2.08
N ASP A 77 -4.24 -5.35 2.65
CA ASP A 77 -2.89 -5.59 2.13
C ASP A 77 -2.25 -6.76 2.89
N ILE A 78 -1.94 -7.83 2.17
CA ILE A 78 -1.36 -9.07 2.69
C ILE A 78 -0.06 -9.33 1.95
N GLU A 79 1.02 -9.66 2.69
CA GLU A 79 2.29 -10.02 2.08
C GLU A 79 2.20 -11.34 1.30
N ILE A 80 2.89 -11.40 0.16
CA ILE A 80 2.96 -12.63 -0.67
C ILE A 80 3.63 -13.78 0.10
N GLU A 81 4.49 -13.48 1.06
CA GLU A 81 5.17 -14.46 1.93
C GLU A 81 4.26 -15.05 3.01
N THR A 82 3.04 -14.53 3.19
CA THR A 82 2.06 -15.06 4.13
C THR A 82 1.81 -16.54 3.86
N GLY A 83 1.84 -17.36 4.91
CA GLY A 83 1.64 -18.81 4.82
C GLY A 83 0.30 -19.17 4.16
N ALA A 84 0.26 -20.29 3.43
CA ALA A 84 -0.91 -20.68 2.64
C ALA A 84 -2.21 -20.75 3.46
N GLY A 85 -2.15 -21.29 4.70
CA GLY A 85 -3.33 -21.38 5.57
C GLY A 85 -3.86 -20.02 6.02
N GLU A 86 -2.97 -19.09 6.40
CA GLU A 86 -3.36 -17.73 6.76
C GLU A 86 -3.89 -16.95 5.55
N MET A 87 -3.23 -17.09 4.40
CA MET A 87 -3.68 -16.47 3.16
C MET A 87 -5.11 -16.91 2.82
N GLU A 88 -5.40 -18.20 2.92
CA GLU A 88 -6.74 -18.75 2.68
C GLU A 88 -7.78 -18.16 3.65
N VAL A 89 -7.46 -18.12 4.95
CA VAL A 89 -8.33 -17.54 5.98
C VAL A 89 -8.64 -16.07 5.71
N LEU A 90 -7.62 -15.28 5.36
CA LEU A 90 -7.78 -13.85 5.09
C LEU A 90 -8.49 -13.60 3.75
N ALA A 91 -8.21 -14.38 2.71
CA ALA A 91 -8.88 -14.27 1.42
C ALA A 91 -10.37 -14.62 1.52
N ASN A 92 -10.74 -15.67 2.27
CA ASN A 92 -12.12 -16.02 2.51
C ASN A 92 -12.86 -14.92 3.30
N ALA A 93 -12.23 -14.38 4.37
CA ALA A 93 -12.80 -13.28 5.13
C ALA A 93 -12.98 -12.01 4.28
N ALA A 94 -12.03 -11.69 3.42
CA ALA A 94 -12.12 -10.56 2.51
C ALA A 94 -13.29 -10.73 1.52
N LYS A 95 -13.43 -11.92 0.95
CA LYS A 95 -14.55 -12.25 0.05
C LYS A 95 -15.91 -12.12 0.73
N GLU A 96 -16.04 -12.64 1.96
CA GLU A 96 -17.28 -12.55 2.75
C GLU A 96 -17.66 -11.10 3.09
N ALA A 97 -16.65 -10.26 3.40
CA ALA A 97 -16.84 -8.86 3.72
C ALA A 97 -16.97 -7.95 2.48
N GLY A 98 -16.74 -8.45 1.27
CA GLY A 98 -16.67 -7.63 0.05
C GLY A 98 -15.42 -6.75 -0.03
N THR A 99 -14.36 -7.07 0.73
CA THR A 99 -13.08 -6.36 0.75
C THR A 99 -12.17 -6.89 -0.37
N ARG A 100 -11.51 -6.01 -1.10
CA ARG A 100 -10.59 -6.37 -2.21
C ARG A 100 -9.18 -6.66 -1.69
N LEU A 101 -8.49 -7.62 -2.31
CA LEU A 101 -7.14 -8.01 -1.92
C LEU A 101 -6.07 -7.15 -2.63
N ILE A 102 -5.16 -6.60 -1.84
CA ILE A 102 -3.83 -6.18 -2.29
C ILE A 102 -2.86 -7.25 -1.81
N ILE A 103 -2.14 -7.88 -2.73
CA ILE A 103 -1.05 -8.78 -2.34
C ILE A 103 0.26 -8.07 -2.64
N SER A 104 1.11 -7.95 -1.61
CA SER A 104 2.29 -7.10 -1.64
C SER A 104 3.58 -7.87 -1.42
N TYR A 105 4.63 -7.43 -2.12
CA TYR A 105 6.01 -7.85 -1.90
C TYR A 105 6.85 -6.64 -1.49
N HIS A 106 7.69 -6.81 -0.47
CA HIS A 106 8.59 -5.78 0.02
C HIS A 106 10.02 -6.31 0.11
N ASN A 107 10.99 -5.54 -0.47
CA ASN A 107 12.40 -5.84 -0.27
C ASN A 107 13.16 -4.57 0.12
N PHE A 108 13.55 -4.48 1.39
CA PHE A 108 14.25 -3.32 1.97
C PHE A 108 15.76 -3.32 1.70
N LYS A 109 16.28 -4.27 0.91
CA LYS A 109 17.71 -4.41 0.65
C LYS A 109 18.08 -4.12 -0.80
N ARG A 110 17.25 -4.56 -1.75
CA ARG A 110 17.53 -4.44 -3.19
C ARG A 110 16.26 -4.53 -4.03
N THR A 111 16.38 -4.11 -5.26
CA THR A 111 15.45 -4.43 -6.35
C THR A 111 16.02 -5.63 -7.14
N ALA A 112 15.20 -6.62 -7.41
CA ALA A 112 15.56 -7.76 -8.27
C ALA A 112 15.53 -7.35 -9.75
N ASP A 113 15.95 -8.24 -10.65
CA ASP A 113 15.80 -8.01 -12.06
C ASP A 113 14.32 -8.05 -12.51
N ARG A 114 14.06 -7.62 -13.75
CA ARG A 114 12.71 -7.51 -14.29
C ARG A 114 11.97 -8.85 -14.26
N GLU A 115 12.62 -9.94 -14.65
CA GLU A 115 12.00 -11.25 -14.80
C GLU A 115 11.51 -11.80 -13.46
N ASP A 116 12.32 -11.66 -12.42
CA ASP A 116 11.97 -12.05 -11.05
C ASP A 116 10.79 -11.22 -10.52
N LEU A 117 10.82 -9.88 -10.71
CA LEU A 117 9.76 -9.00 -10.27
C LEU A 117 8.44 -9.23 -11.03
N GLU A 118 8.50 -9.53 -12.32
CA GLU A 118 7.33 -9.88 -13.14
C GLU A 118 6.72 -11.20 -12.64
N SER A 119 7.55 -12.21 -12.38
CA SER A 119 7.12 -13.49 -11.81
C SER A 119 6.45 -13.33 -10.43
N LEU A 120 7.00 -12.48 -9.57
CA LEU A 120 6.39 -12.12 -8.28
C LEU A 120 5.02 -11.45 -8.47
N MET A 121 4.91 -10.56 -9.42
CA MET A 121 3.67 -9.84 -9.70
C MET A 121 2.58 -10.78 -10.24
N ILE A 122 2.95 -11.70 -11.14
CA ILE A 122 2.05 -12.74 -11.64
C ILE A 122 1.58 -13.63 -10.48
N SER A 123 2.50 -14.04 -9.59
CA SER A 123 2.16 -14.83 -8.40
C SER A 123 1.19 -14.11 -7.46
N CYS A 124 1.25 -12.78 -7.36
CA CYS A 124 0.24 -12.01 -6.62
C CYS A 124 -1.15 -12.19 -7.23
N TYR A 125 -1.29 -12.08 -8.55
CA TYR A 125 -2.57 -12.26 -9.22
C TYR A 125 -3.09 -13.69 -9.13
N GLU A 126 -2.23 -14.69 -9.27
CA GLU A 126 -2.59 -16.11 -9.12
C GLU A 126 -3.13 -16.43 -7.72
N ARG A 127 -2.70 -15.68 -6.68
CA ARG A 127 -3.23 -15.77 -5.33
C ARG A 127 -4.47 -14.91 -5.08
N GLY A 128 -5.04 -14.31 -6.13
CA GLY A 128 -6.31 -13.59 -6.07
C GLY A 128 -6.21 -12.09 -5.80
N ALA A 129 -5.03 -11.47 -5.98
CA ALA A 129 -4.90 -10.04 -5.83
C ALA A 129 -5.78 -9.28 -6.84
N GLU A 130 -6.57 -8.34 -6.36
CA GLU A 130 -7.16 -7.27 -7.19
C GLU A 130 -6.05 -6.28 -7.62
N ILE A 131 -5.09 -6.03 -6.72
CA ILE A 131 -3.93 -5.16 -6.97
C ILE A 131 -2.66 -5.88 -6.51
N ALA A 132 -1.70 -6.05 -7.42
CA ALA A 132 -0.35 -6.47 -7.07
C ALA A 132 0.49 -5.26 -6.66
N LYS A 133 1.15 -5.33 -5.48
CA LYS A 133 1.98 -4.24 -4.96
C LYS A 133 3.43 -4.70 -4.83
N ILE A 134 4.33 -4.01 -5.50
CA ILE A 134 5.78 -4.25 -5.42
C ILE A 134 6.45 -3.00 -4.84
N ALA A 135 7.19 -3.18 -3.75
CA ALA A 135 7.95 -2.09 -3.11
C ALA A 135 9.37 -2.57 -2.79
N THR A 136 10.37 -2.04 -3.47
CA THR A 136 11.77 -2.49 -3.32
C THR A 136 12.74 -1.32 -3.19
N LEU A 137 13.87 -1.54 -2.49
CA LEU A 137 14.90 -0.53 -2.33
C LEU A 137 15.65 -0.31 -3.64
N VAL A 138 15.73 0.95 -4.06
CA VAL A 138 16.46 1.38 -5.25
C VAL A 138 17.87 1.78 -4.85
N ASN A 139 18.86 1.05 -5.35
CA ASN A 139 20.28 1.28 -5.11
C ASN A 139 21.01 1.84 -6.35
N ALA A 140 20.44 1.65 -7.55
CA ALA A 140 21.01 2.06 -8.82
C ALA A 140 19.93 2.52 -9.82
N PRO A 141 20.29 3.29 -10.87
CA PRO A 141 19.34 3.68 -11.93
C PRO A 141 18.69 2.48 -12.65
N GLU A 142 19.38 1.34 -12.70
CA GLU A 142 18.87 0.09 -13.26
C GLU A 142 17.62 -0.38 -12.52
N ASP A 143 17.63 -0.30 -11.18
CA ASP A 143 16.50 -0.67 -10.33
C ASP A 143 15.24 0.12 -10.70
N ILE A 144 15.40 1.41 -11.05
CA ILE A 144 14.27 2.25 -11.50
C ILE A 144 13.71 1.71 -12.81
N ARG A 145 14.58 1.34 -13.78
CA ARG A 145 14.16 0.78 -15.07
C ARG A 145 13.40 -0.52 -14.88
N ASN A 146 13.91 -1.41 -14.02
CA ASN A 146 13.25 -2.67 -13.69
C ASN A 146 11.85 -2.44 -13.10
N LEU A 147 11.71 -1.51 -12.14
CA LEU A 147 10.41 -1.19 -11.55
C LEU A 147 9.44 -0.57 -12.56
N ILE A 148 9.91 0.37 -13.39
CA ILE A 148 9.06 1.03 -14.39
C ILE A 148 8.56 0.04 -15.43
N SER A 149 9.39 -0.92 -15.85
CA SER A 149 9.00 -1.92 -16.83
C SER A 149 7.81 -2.79 -16.39
N LEU A 150 7.56 -2.91 -15.07
CA LEU A 150 6.41 -3.67 -14.55
C LEU A 150 5.06 -3.03 -14.87
N PHE A 151 5.01 -1.76 -15.27
CA PHE A 151 3.76 -1.15 -15.71
C PHE A 151 3.25 -1.73 -17.02
N GLU A 152 4.09 -2.42 -17.81
CA GLU A 152 3.72 -3.15 -19.01
C GLU A 152 2.96 -4.47 -18.71
N VAL A 153 3.15 -5.05 -17.51
CA VAL A 153 2.46 -6.29 -17.11
C VAL A 153 0.97 -6.02 -16.95
N PRO A 154 0.06 -6.83 -17.50
CA PRO A 154 -1.38 -6.63 -17.34
C PRO A 154 -1.85 -6.71 -15.88
N GLY A 155 -2.94 -6.01 -15.55
CA GLY A 155 -3.56 -6.02 -14.22
C GLY A 155 -3.34 -4.72 -13.44
N LYS A 156 -4.12 -4.52 -12.36
CA LYS A 156 -4.00 -3.36 -11.47
C LYS A 156 -2.78 -3.52 -10.57
N LYS A 157 -1.97 -2.48 -10.47
CA LYS A 157 -0.69 -2.54 -9.78
C LYS A 157 -0.35 -1.26 -9.03
N VAL A 158 0.50 -1.42 -8.02
CA VAL A 158 1.20 -0.34 -7.30
C VAL A 158 2.68 -0.69 -7.27
N ILE A 159 3.51 0.11 -7.92
CA ILE A 159 4.95 -0.11 -8.03
C ILE A 159 5.68 1.05 -7.36
N LEU A 160 6.50 0.73 -6.36
CA LEU A 160 7.17 1.72 -5.52
C LEU A 160 8.65 1.42 -5.36
N GLY A 161 9.49 2.36 -5.72
CA GLY A 161 10.89 2.40 -5.32
C GLY A 161 11.02 3.02 -3.93
N MET A 162 11.72 2.35 -3.04
CA MET A 162 12.09 2.88 -1.73
C MET A 162 13.45 3.57 -1.80
N GLY A 163 13.72 4.41 -0.80
CA GLY A 163 14.93 5.22 -0.74
C GLY A 163 14.89 6.49 -1.60
N PRO A 164 15.90 7.35 -1.49
CA PRO A 164 15.91 8.65 -2.19
C PRO A 164 15.80 8.55 -3.71
N MET A 165 16.50 7.59 -4.32
CA MET A 165 16.46 7.37 -5.77
C MET A 165 15.12 6.82 -6.24
N GLY A 166 14.42 6.05 -5.40
CA GLY A 166 13.13 5.44 -5.70
C GLY A 166 11.96 6.42 -5.72
N ARG A 167 12.11 7.64 -5.19
CA ARG A 167 11.04 8.65 -5.11
C ARG A 167 10.37 8.92 -6.45
N ILE A 168 11.11 8.89 -7.53
CA ILE A 168 10.61 9.15 -8.88
C ILE A 168 9.47 8.19 -9.26
N THR A 169 9.53 6.91 -8.84
CA THR A 169 8.50 5.93 -9.15
C THR A 169 7.15 6.27 -8.52
N ARG A 170 7.17 6.97 -7.35
CA ARG A 170 5.96 7.44 -6.68
C ARG A 170 5.27 8.57 -7.43
N VAL A 171 6.06 9.38 -8.14
CA VAL A 171 5.56 10.48 -8.96
C VAL A 171 5.01 9.96 -10.28
N ILE A 172 5.79 9.15 -11.00
CA ILE A 172 5.41 8.73 -12.36
C ILE A 172 4.47 7.51 -12.39
N GLY A 173 4.44 6.71 -11.33
CA GLY A 173 3.64 5.48 -11.28
C GLY A 173 2.17 5.67 -11.67
N PRO A 174 1.43 6.65 -11.13
CA PRO A 174 0.05 6.93 -11.53
C PRO A 174 -0.10 7.29 -13.02
N TYR A 175 0.87 7.98 -13.62
CA TYR A 175 0.86 8.32 -15.05
C TYR A 175 1.14 7.11 -15.96
N LEU A 176 1.81 6.09 -15.43
CA LEU A 176 2.10 4.83 -16.12
C LEU A 176 0.98 3.77 -15.93
N GLY A 177 -0.15 4.14 -15.35
CA GLY A 177 -1.28 3.24 -15.12
C GLY A 177 -1.27 2.54 -13.77
N GLY A 178 -0.47 2.98 -12.81
CA GLY A 178 -0.55 2.55 -11.42
C GLY A 178 -1.89 2.94 -10.79
N ALA A 179 -2.47 2.06 -9.97
CA ALA A 179 -3.76 2.29 -9.33
C ALA A 179 -3.74 3.53 -8.43
N PHE A 180 -2.68 3.69 -7.66
CA PHE A 180 -2.40 4.86 -6.80
C PHE A 180 -0.93 4.84 -6.36
N THR A 181 -0.50 5.92 -5.73
CA THR A 181 0.79 6.00 -5.03
C THR A 181 0.60 6.26 -3.54
N PHE A 182 1.64 6.02 -2.74
CA PHE A 182 1.60 6.18 -1.29
C PHE A 182 2.34 7.44 -0.83
N ALA A 183 1.70 8.20 0.06
CA ALA A 183 2.25 9.37 0.74
C ALA A 183 2.17 9.23 2.26
N SER A 184 2.99 9.98 3.00
CA SER A 184 2.80 10.23 4.43
C SER A 184 1.81 11.39 4.65
N PRO A 185 1.13 11.47 5.81
CA PRO A 185 0.29 12.62 6.15
C PRO A 185 1.08 13.93 6.15
N GLU A 186 2.28 13.91 6.73
CA GLU A 186 3.22 15.04 6.79
C GLU A 186 4.67 14.54 6.64
N GLU A 187 5.60 15.48 6.49
CA GLU A 187 7.03 15.20 6.58
C GLU A 187 7.39 14.73 7.99
N GLY A 188 8.23 13.69 8.09
CA GLY A 188 8.60 13.06 9.35
C GLY A 188 7.62 11.95 9.81
N GLU A 189 6.52 11.74 9.09
CA GLU A 189 5.54 10.68 9.39
C GLU A 189 5.58 9.54 8.34
N GLU A 190 6.72 9.37 7.67
CA GLU A 190 6.91 8.36 6.63
C GLU A 190 6.84 6.95 7.20
N THR A 191 6.09 6.08 6.53
CA THR A 191 5.97 4.65 6.87
C THR A 191 6.91 3.76 6.05
N ALA A 192 7.63 4.36 5.10
CA ALA A 192 8.60 3.66 4.24
C ALA A 192 9.70 4.63 3.77
N PRO A 193 10.95 4.15 3.58
CA PRO A 193 12.05 4.97 3.10
C PRO A 193 11.73 5.66 1.77
N GLY A 194 12.03 6.97 1.69
CA GLY A 194 11.81 7.75 0.46
C GLY A 194 10.35 8.11 0.18
N GLN A 195 9.44 7.88 1.11
CA GLN A 195 8.07 8.36 0.98
C GLN A 195 8.04 9.89 0.96
N LEU A 196 7.14 10.46 0.16
CA LEU A 196 6.86 11.89 0.11
C LEU A 196 5.59 12.16 0.91
N SER A 197 5.48 13.36 1.49
CA SER A 197 4.21 13.78 2.09
C SER A 197 3.14 14.02 1.02
N VAL A 198 1.88 13.92 1.41
CA VAL A 198 0.75 14.21 0.51
C VAL A 198 0.85 15.61 -0.08
N LYS A 199 1.32 16.58 0.70
CA LYS A 199 1.56 17.95 0.24
C LYS A 199 2.60 18.00 -0.87
N GLN A 200 3.78 17.40 -0.65
CA GLN A 200 4.85 17.35 -1.66
C GLN A 200 4.40 16.70 -2.96
N LEU A 201 3.71 15.56 -2.89
CA LEU A 201 3.19 14.90 -4.10
C LEU A 201 2.14 15.75 -4.81
N SER A 202 1.23 16.39 -4.07
CA SER A 202 0.19 17.27 -4.66
C SER A 202 0.81 18.48 -5.35
N GLU A 203 1.84 19.08 -4.77
CA GLU A 203 2.57 20.20 -5.39
C GLU A 203 3.27 19.76 -6.69
N ILE A 204 3.92 18.58 -6.70
CA ILE A 204 4.56 18.04 -7.90
C ILE A 204 3.52 17.77 -8.99
N TYR A 205 2.41 17.10 -8.66
CA TYR A 205 1.35 16.81 -9.63
C TYR A 205 0.72 18.08 -10.19
N LYS A 206 0.50 19.08 -9.34
CA LYS A 206 0.02 20.39 -9.81
C LYS A 206 0.91 21.00 -10.88
N VAL A 207 2.23 20.97 -10.68
CA VAL A 207 3.19 21.47 -11.66
C VAL A 207 3.16 20.66 -12.97
N ILE A 208 2.98 19.34 -12.89
CA ILE A 208 2.94 18.47 -14.08
C ILE A 208 1.61 18.63 -14.84
N ASP A 209 0.49 18.73 -14.13
CA ASP A 209 -0.85 18.72 -14.73
C ASP A 209 -1.28 20.10 -15.26
N GLU A 210 -0.71 21.21 -14.73
CA GLU A 210 -1.01 22.58 -15.13
C GLU A 210 -0.04 23.13 -16.22
N SER A 211 0.84 22.29 -16.83
CA SER A 211 1.87 22.72 -17.78
C SER A 211 1.40 22.77 -19.23
#